data_8f65de7f4c4cf37670f7739e3215be90
#
_entry.id   8f65de7f4c4cf37670f7739e3215be90
#
_cell.length_a   1.000
_cell.length_b   1.000
_cell.length_c   1.000
_cell.angle_alpha   90.00
_cell.angle_beta   90.00
_cell.angle_gamma   90.00
#
_symmetry.space_group_name_H-M   'P 1'
#
loop_
_entity.id
_entity.type
_entity.pdbx_description
1 polymer ?
#
loop_
_entity_poly.entity_id
_entity_poly.type
_entity_poly.pdbx_seq_one_letter_code
_entity_poly.pdbx_strand_id
1 'polypeptide(L)'
;MSSLLAAMILITTAVNAQQSAATEHALVLDSLIVRNIAQVISDSFGAQVELIEEFIREAKQLEIDEKVPATAFIGIAILESTGFTSYLYQNAKNPFGMRATPPWEGDTFVMWHEGADSPFRKYETPGEAVRDFATFLRSRKWFRDALKCSPTDVECFIIGLSANWKKREPGYASDPEWPNKVRRVIKTYKLESLTLKQAASEK
;
A
#
# COMPACT_ATOMS: atom_id res chain seq x y z
N MET A 1 12.55 -41.75 34.42
CA MET A 1 11.70 -40.58 34.03
C MET A 1 12.50 -39.29 33.74
N SER A 2 13.72 -39.15 34.25
CA SER A 2 14.54 -37.91 34.06
C SER A 2 15.07 -37.68 32.61
N SER A 3 15.43 -38.74 31.90
CA SER A 3 16.07 -38.64 30.57
C SER A 3 15.13 -38.22 29.43
N LEU A 4 13.87 -38.63 29.49
CA LEU A 4 12.82 -38.27 28.52
C LEU A 4 12.45 -36.77 28.63
N LEU A 5 12.38 -36.26 29.85
CA LEU A 5 12.07 -34.83 30.08
C LEU A 5 13.19 -33.91 29.55
N ALA A 6 14.45 -34.30 29.77
CA ALA A 6 15.61 -33.57 29.27
C ALA A 6 15.66 -33.57 27.73
N ALA A 7 15.37 -34.70 27.09
CA ALA A 7 15.32 -34.80 25.62
C ALA A 7 14.18 -33.96 25.05
N MET A 8 13.00 -33.92 25.67
CA MET A 8 11.89 -33.04 25.23
C MET A 8 12.23 -31.56 25.36
N ILE A 9 12.91 -31.14 26.43
CA ILE A 9 13.33 -29.74 26.60
C ILE A 9 14.36 -29.35 25.55
N LEU A 10 15.31 -30.21 25.22
CA LEU A 10 16.31 -29.95 24.17
C LEU A 10 15.69 -29.87 22.78
N ILE A 11 14.70 -30.67 22.47
CA ILE A 11 13.99 -30.63 21.20
C ILE A 11 13.18 -29.35 21.08
N THR A 12 12.45 -28.95 22.11
CA THR A 12 11.65 -27.70 22.11
C THR A 12 12.53 -26.46 22.00
N THR A 13 13.66 -26.41 22.67
CA THR A 13 14.61 -25.27 22.55
C THR A 13 15.24 -25.21 21.15
N ALA A 14 15.59 -26.33 20.56
CA ALA A 14 16.13 -26.38 19.20
C ALA A 14 15.08 -25.93 18.15
N VAL A 15 13.83 -26.39 18.26
CA VAL A 15 12.73 -25.99 17.40
C VAL A 15 12.46 -24.48 17.52
N ASN A 16 12.42 -23.95 18.74
CA ASN A 16 12.22 -22.51 18.95
C ASN A 16 13.36 -21.66 18.39
N ALA A 17 14.61 -22.10 18.54
CA ALA A 17 15.77 -21.41 17.97
C ALA A 17 15.73 -21.43 16.43
N GLN A 18 15.35 -22.54 15.83
CA GLN A 18 15.24 -22.67 14.38
C GLN A 18 14.08 -21.80 13.82
N GLN A 19 12.97 -21.73 14.52
CA GLN A 19 11.84 -20.90 14.17
C GLN A 19 12.16 -19.40 14.30
N SER A 20 12.91 -19.00 15.34
CA SER A 20 13.39 -17.63 15.51
C SER A 20 14.34 -17.22 14.38
N ALA A 21 15.31 -18.07 14.03
CA ALA A 21 16.23 -17.81 12.92
C ALA A 21 15.53 -17.71 11.56
N ALA A 22 14.52 -18.57 11.31
CA ALA A 22 13.71 -18.51 10.10
C ALA A 22 12.89 -17.21 10.01
N THR A 23 12.34 -16.76 11.14
CA THR A 23 11.59 -15.49 11.23
C THR A 23 12.49 -14.30 10.97
N GLU A 24 13.68 -14.27 11.59
CA GLU A 24 14.66 -13.21 11.37
C GLU A 24 15.10 -13.13 9.91
N HIS A 25 15.41 -14.28 9.31
CA HIS A 25 15.76 -14.35 7.89
C HIS A 25 14.63 -13.84 6.99
N ALA A 26 13.38 -14.19 7.28
CA ALA A 26 12.21 -13.71 6.54
C ALA A 26 12.05 -12.18 6.65
N LEU A 27 12.27 -11.60 7.82
CA LEU A 27 12.20 -10.15 8.03
C LEU A 27 13.32 -9.40 7.27
N VAL A 28 14.54 -9.96 7.28
CA VAL A 28 15.66 -9.38 6.51
C VAL A 28 15.37 -9.42 5.01
N LEU A 29 14.86 -10.55 4.51
CA LEU A 29 14.52 -10.70 3.09
C LEU A 29 13.40 -9.72 2.69
N ASP A 30 12.36 -9.59 3.49
CA ASP A 30 11.28 -8.61 3.27
C ASP A 30 11.82 -7.19 3.21
N SER A 31 12.70 -6.82 4.14
CA SER A 31 13.35 -5.52 4.16
C SER A 31 14.18 -5.25 2.90
N LEU A 32 14.91 -6.25 2.40
CA LEU A 32 15.69 -6.13 1.16
C LEU A 32 14.79 -5.98 -0.08
N ILE A 33 13.66 -6.68 -0.13
CA ILE A 33 12.68 -6.53 -1.22
C ILE A 33 12.10 -5.11 -1.22
N VAL A 34 11.69 -4.61 -0.07
CA VAL A 34 11.17 -3.23 0.06
C VAL A 34 12.19 -2.21 -0.41
N ARG A 35 13.44 -2.32 0.09
CA ARG A 35 14.53 -1.41 -0.31
C ARG A 35 14.81 -1.46 -1.81
N ASN A 36 14.88 -2.64 -2.39
CA ASN A 36 15.17 -2.80 -3.81
C ASN A 36 14.06 -2.18 -4.68
N ILE A 37 12.78 -2.40 -4.34
CA ILE A 37 11.67 -1.78 -5.07
C ILE A 37 11.69 -0.26 -4.92
N ALA A 38 11.92 0.25 -3.71
CA ALA A 38 12.03 1.69 -3.49
C ALA A 38 13.16 2.32 -4.31
N GLN A 39 14.32 1.63 -4.39
CA GLN A 39 15.44 2.08 -5.20
C GLN A 39 15.09 2.12 -6.70
N VAL A 40 14.46 1.06 -7.24
CA VAL A 40 14.04 1.03 -8.65
C VAL A 40 13.06 2.16 -8.99
N ILE A 41 12.13 2.47 -8.09
CA ILE A 41 11.21 3.61 -8.26
C ILE A 41 11.98 4.93 -8.18
N SER A 42 12.86 5.09 -7.21
CA SER A 42 13.73 6.26 -7.04
C SER A 42 14.57 6.51 -8.29
N ASP A 43 15.23 5.49 -8.82
CA ASP A 43 16.04 5.57 -10.03
C ASP A 43 15.22 5.95 -11.27
N SER A 44 13.95 5.54 -11.31
CA SER A 44 13.05 5.82 -12.43
C SER A 44 12.53 7.26 -12.45
N PHE A 45 12.33 7.86 -11.29
CA PHE A 45 11.66 9.16 -11.15
C PHE A 45 12.49 10.24 -10.47
N GLY A 46 13.58 9.89 -9.79
CA GLY A 46 14.37 10.83 -8.99
C GLY A 46 13.77 11.18 -7.63
N ALA A 47 12.86 10.35 -7.13
CA ALA A 47 12.25 10.54 -5.82
C ALA A 47 13.18 10.07 -4.67
N GLN A 48 12.94 10.55 -3.46
CA GLN A 48 13.72 10.14 -2.29
C GLN A 48 13.40 8.70 -1.89
N VAL A 49 14.39 7.84 -1.89
CA VAL A 49 14.23 6.41 -1.65
C VAL A 49 13.67 6.11 -0.26
N GLU A 50 14.08 6.86 0.75
CA GLU A 50 13.65 6.71 2.14
C GLU A 50 12.14 6.96 2.30
N LEU A 51 11.60 7.96 1.62
CA LEU A 51 10.16 8.25 1.66
C LEU A 51 9.35 7.17 0.93
N ILE A 52 9.90 6.60 -0.14
CA ILE A 52 9.27 5.48 -0.84
C ILE A 52 9.27 4.23 0.04
N GLU A 53 10.40 3.93 0.71
CA GLU A 53 10.48 2.81 1.66
C GLU A 53 9.46 2.94 2.79
N GLU A 54 9.37 4.13 3.39
CA GLU A 54 8.40 4.42 4.44
C GLU A 54 6.98 4.16 3.93
N PHE A 55 6.63 4.69 2.75
CA PHE A 55 5.32 4.48 2.14
C PHE A 55 5.01 2.98 1.93
N ILE A 56 5.96 2.22 1.39
CA ILE A 56 5.80 0.78 1.16
C ILE A 56 5.59 0.04 2.47
N ARG A 57 6.36 0.34 3.51
CA ARG A 57 6.24 -0.29 4.83
C ARG A 57 4.88 -0.01 5.47
N GLU A 58 4.41 1.23 5.40
CA GLU A 58 3.10 1.61 5.92
C GLU A 58 1.96 0.93 5.15
N ALA A 59 2.05 0.83 3.82
CA ALA A 59 1.08 0.11 3.03
C ALA A 59 1.05 -1.40 3.38
N LYS A 60 2.20 -2.02 3.60
CA LYS A 60 2.30 -3.42 4.04
C LYS A 60 1.74 -3.61 5.45
N GLN A 61 2.01 -2.69 6.36
CA GLN A 61 1.42 -2.75 7.70
C GLN A 61 -0.10 -2.64 7.66
N LEU A 62 -0.63 -1.74 6.82
CA LEU A 62 -2.06 -1.59 6.62
C LEU A 62 -2.71 -2.86 6.00
N GLU A 63 -2.00 -3.57 5.12
CA GLU A 63 -2.46 -4.88 4.60
C GLU A 63 -2.61 -5.90 5.71
N ILE A 64 -1.69 -5.93 6.67
CA ILE A 64 -1.76 -6.83 7.84
C ILE A 64 -2.94 -6.45 8.73
N ASP A 65 -3.09 -5.17 9.06
CA ASP A 65 -4.04 -4.68 10.05
C ASP A 65 -5.47 -4.63 9.51
N GLU A 66 -5.64 -4.21 8.27
CA GLU A 66 -6.92 -3.82 7.72
C GLU A 66 -7.34 -4.62 6.48
N LYS A 67 -6.49 -5.55 6.03
CA LYS A 67 -6.76 -6.46 4.91
C LYS A 67 -7.00 -5.72 3.58
N VAL A 68 -6.34 -4.58 3.36
CA VAL A 68 -6.32 -3.88 2.07
C VAL A 68 -5.06 -4.22 1.29
N PRO A 69 -5.10 -4.38 -0.04
CA PRO A 69 -3.93 -4.85 -0.80
C PRO A 69 -2.85 -3.76 -0.91
N ALA A 70 -1.73 -3.94 -0.21
CA ALA A 70 -0.58 -3.03 -0.25
C ALA A 70 -0.09 -2.78 -1.68
N THR A 71 0.00 -3.84 -2.48
CA THR A 71 0.41 -3.79 -3.89
C THR A 71 -0.43 -2.80 -4.70
N ALA A 72 -1.76 -2.79 -4.50
CA ALA A 72 -2.66 -1.85 -5.17
C ALA A 72 -2.43 -0.41 -4.69
N PHE A 73 -2.31 -0.19 -3.37
CA PHE A 73 -2.06 1.14 -2.81
C PHE A 73 -0.76 1.75 -3.34
N ILE A 74 0.32 0.96 -3.39
CA ILE A 74 1.62 1.41 -3.90
C ILE A 74 1.51 1.69 -5.40
N GLY A 75 0.88 0.82 -6.18
CA GLY A 75 0.69 1.02 -7.62
C GLY A 75 -0.12 2.27 -7.95
N ILE A 76 -1.19 2.54 -7.20
CA ILE A 76 -2.00 3.75 -7.32
C ILE A 76 -1.16 4.99 -6.96
N ALA A 77 -0.46 4.97 -5.84
CA ALA A 77 0.37 6.10 -5.40
C ALA A 77 1.45 6.45 -6.43
N ILE A 78 2.13 5.47 -7.00
CA ILE A 78 3.12 5.70 -8.07
C ILE A 78 2.48 6.35 -9.28
N LEU A 79 1.30 5.86 -9.71
CA LEU A 79 0.58 6.40 -10.86
C LEU A 79 0.16 7.85 -10.63
N GLU A 80 -0.52 8.12 -9.52
CA GLU A 80 -1.15 9.42 -9.23
C GLU A 80 -0.13 10.51 -8.85
N SER A 81 1.01 10.11 -8.28
CA SER A 81 2.04 11.06 -7.84
C SER A 81 3.22 11.19 -8.80
N THR A 82 3.15 10.59 -9.98
CA THR A 82 4.29 10.53 -10.91
C THR A 82 5.54 9.97 -10.19
N GLY A 83 5.38 8.79 -9.58
CA GLY A 83 6.48 8.15 -8.85
C GLY A 83 6.97 8.94 -7.65
N PHE A 84 6.06 9.57 -6.89
CA PHE A 84 6.37 10.39 -5.72
C PHE A 84 7.14 11.69 -6.03
N THR A 85 7.04 12.21 -7.26
CA THR A 85 7.71 13.45 -7.67
C THR A 85 6.76 14.58 -8.03
N SER A 86 5.44 14.36 -8.05
CA SER A 86 4.48 15.41 -8.35
C SER A 86 4.60 16.59 -7.39
N TYR A 87 4.28 17.79 -7.86
CA TYR A 87 4.30 19.02 -7.06
C TYR A 87 3.46 18.87 -5.78
N LEU A 88 2.29 18.23 -5.88
CA LEU A 88 1.45 17.96 -4.73
C LEU A 88 2.13 17.03 -3.71
N TYR A 89 2.78 15.96 -4.17
CA TYR A 89 3.47 15.05 -3.26
C TYR A 89 4.66 15.72 -2.57
N GLN A 90 5.46 16.48 -3.30
CA GLN A 90 6.64 17.16 -2.74
C GLN A 90 6.27 18.16 -1.64
N ASN A 91 5.14 18.87 -1.78
CA ASN A 91 4.75 19.94 -0.86
C ASN A 91 3.73 19.50 0.21
N ALA A 92 3.00 18.40 -0.03
CA ALA A 92 1.90 17.98 0.84
C ALA A 92 1.94 16.49 1.22
N LYS A 93 2.92 15.71 0.76
CA LYS A 93 3.00 14.23 0.97
C LYS A 93 1.69 13.52 0.59
N ASN A 94 0.98 14.01 -0.42
CA ASN A 94 -0.32 13.53 -0.86
C ASN A 94 -0.21 12.81 -2.21
N PRO A 95 0.11 11.50 -2.22
CA PRO A 95 0.31 10.76 -3.45
C PRO A 95 -0.98 10.35 -4.14
N PHE A 96 -2.13 10.49 -3.46
CA PHE A 96 -3.43 10.07 -3.95
C PHE A 96 -4.30 11.22 -4.48
N GLY A 97 -3.80 12.46 -4.48
CA GLY A 97 -4.58 13.61 -4.91
C GLY A 97 -5.80 13.91 -4.03
N MET A 98 -5.75 13.57 -2.76
CA MET A 98 -6.88 13.71 -1.83
C MET A 98 -7.23 15.18 -1.61
N ARG A 99 -8.49 15.54 -1.92
CA ARG A 99 -9.02 16.90 -1.71
C ARG A 99 -9.32 17.14 -0.23
N ALA A 100 -9.00 18.35 0.25
CA ALA A 100 -9.36 18.82 1.59
C ALA A 100 -10.81 19.36 1.62
N THR A 101 -11.76 18.44 1.49
CA THR A 101 -13.19 18.75 1.56
C THR A 101 -13.77 18.23 2.87
N PRO A 102 -14.85 18.84 3.41
CA PRO A 102 -15.48 18.35 4.64
C PRO A 102 -15.79 16.85 4.57
N PRO A 103 -15.56 16.09 5.65
CA PRO A 103 -15.22 16.54 7.02
C PRO A 103 -13.71 16.64 7.33
N TRP A 104 -12.85 16.94 6.35
CA TRP A 104 -11.41 17.08 6.60
C TRP A 104 -11.11 18.27 7.52
N GLU A 105 -10.38 18.04 8.62
CA GLU A 105 -9.97 19.02 9.63
C GLU A 105 -8.45 19.17 9.75
N GLY A 106 -7.67 18.37 8.98
CA GLY A 106 -6.20 18.42 8.99
C GLY A 106 -5.64 19.55 8.14
N ASP A 107 -4.33 19.60 8.05
CA ASP A 107 -3.59 20.58 7.27
C ASP A 107 -3.95 20.54 5.79
N THR A 108 -3.87 21.71 5.16
CA THR A 108 -4.28 21.91 3.78
C THR A 108 -3.17 22.56 2.97
N PHE A 109 -2.97 22.06 1.75
CA PHE A 109 -2.13 22.67 0.75
C PHE A 109 -2.99 23.15 -0.43
N VAL A 110 -2.94 24.45 -0.71
CA VAL A 110 -3.69 25.04 -1.82
C VAL A 110 -2.80 25.12 -3.05
N MET A 111 -3.30 24.62 -4.18
CA MET A 111 -2.63 24.75 -5.48
C MET A 111 -3.63 25.01 -6.59
N TRP A 112 -3.18 25.62 -7.66
CA TRP A 112 -3.98 25.82 -8.86
C TRP A 112 -4.23 24.47 -9.55
N HIS A 113 -5.48 24.11 -9.75
CA HIS A 113 -5.88 22.86 -10.37
C HIS A 113 -7.24 23.00 -11.05
N GLU A 114 -7.35 22.55 -12.30
CA GLU A 114 -8.59 22.60 -13.09
C GLU A 114 -9.26 23.99 -13.15
N GLY A 115 -8.44 25.04 -13.26
CA GLY A 115 -8.93 26.39 -13.43
C GLY A 115 -9.29 27.15 -12.15
N ALA A 116 -8.99 26.61 -10.97
CA ALA A 116 -9.25 27.24 -9.69
C ALA A 116 -8.21 26.88 -8.62
N ASP A 117 -8.12 27.73 -7.58
CA ASP A 117 -7.43 27.36 -6.36
C ASP A 117 -8.14 26.21 -5.68
N SER A 118 -7.42 25.15 -5.47
CA SER A 118 -7.96 23.89 -5.00
C SER A 118 -7.25 23.43 -3.72
N PRO A 119 -7.98 23.20 -2.63
CA PRO A 119 -7.41 22.69 -1.39
C PRO A 119 -7.21 21.17 -1.47
N PHE A 120 -6.00 20.71 -1.16
CA PHE A 120 -5.64 19.31 -1.02
C PHE A 120 -5.24 19.03 0.42
N ARG A 121 -5.43 17.77 0.87
CA ARG A 121 -4.97 17.32 2.17
C ARG A 121 -3.45 17.36 2.22
N LYS A 122 -2.91 17.83 3.32
CA LYS A 122 -1.46 17.84 3.56
C LYS A 122 -1.15 16.92 4.72
N TYR A 123 -0.13 16.09 4.54
CA TYR A 123 0.35 15.14 5.53
C TYR A 123 1.79 15.44 5.91
N GLU A 124 2.18 15.07 7.12
CA GLU A 124 3.55 15.18 7.58
C GLU A 124 4.39 13.99 7.09
N THR A 125 3.77 12.81 7.03
CA THR A 125 4.44 11.56 6.64
C THR A 125 3.70 10.82 5.52
N PRO A 126 4.40 9.99 4.74
CA PRO A 126 3.75 9.09 3.78
C PRO A 126 2.74 8.13 4.41
N GLY A 127 2.99 7.68 5.64
CA GLY A 127 2.11 6.77 6.36
C GLY A 127 0.75 7.38 6.69
N GLU A 128 0.69 8.67 7.02
CA GLU A 128 -0.58 9.38 7.23
C GLU A 128 -1.44 9.35 5.97
N ALA A 129 -0.83 9.59 4.80
CA ALA A 129 -1.55 9.53 3.53
C ALA A 129 -2.12 8.14 3.23
N VAL A 130 -1.36 7.08 3.53
CA VAL A 130 -1.80 5.67 3.36
C VAL A 130 -3.02 5.37 4.22
N ARG A 131 -2.98 5.71 5.51
CA ARG A 131 -4.08 5.48 6.47
C ARG A 131 -5.32 6.31 6.12
N ASP A 132 -5.13 7.56 5.74
CA ASP A 132 -6.22 8.43 5.37
C ASP A 132 -6.90 7.97 4.07
N PHE A 133 -6.14 7.50 3.08
CA PHE A 133 -6.71 6.94 1.86
C PHE A 133 -7.58 5.71 2.15
N ALA A 134 -7.14 4.79 3.01
CA ALA A 134 -7.95 3.67 3.45
C ALA A 134 -9.24 4.11 4.14
N THR A 135 -9.15 5.12 5.02
CA THR A 135 -10.30 5.73 5.69
C THR A 135 -11.27 6.36 4.69
N PHE A 136 -10.76 7.08 3.70
CA PHE A 136 -11.56 7.63 2.61
C PHE A 136 -12.32 6.54 1.85
N LEU A 137 -11.66 5.47 1.45
CA LEU A 137 -12.31 4.38 0.73
C LEU A 137 -13.45 3.76 1.56
N ARG A 138 -13.24 3.58 2.86
CA ARG A 138 -14.30 3.06 3.77
C ARG A 138 -15.47 4.03 3.92
N SER A 139 -15.22 5.31 3.87
CA SER A 139 -16.28 6.32 4.01
C SER A 139 -17.24 6.35 2.82
N ARG A 140 -16.91 5.72 1.71
CA ARG A 140 -17.69 5.77 0.46
C ARG A 140 -18.36 4.44 0.16
N LYS A 141 -19.69 4.46 0.07
CA LYS A 141 -20.51 3.25 -0.16
C LYS A 141 -20.16 2.52 -1.47
N TRP A 142 -19.72 3.23 -2.49
CA TRP A 142 -19.41 2.67 -3.81
C TRP A 142 -18.07 1.94 -3.87
N PHE A 143 -17.19 2.06 -2.87
CA PHE A 143 -15.96 1.29 -2.75
C PHE A 143 -16.09 0.03 -1.87
N ARG A 144 -17.29 -0.25 -1.33
CA ARG A 144 -17.50 -1.41 -0.44
C ARG A 144 -17.14 -2.75 -1.08
N ASP A 145 -17.34 -2.88 -2.39
CA ASP A 145 -17.04 -4.13 -3.08
C ASP A 145 -15.52 -4.32 -3.23
N ALA A 146 -14.76 -3.24 -3.48
CA ALA A 146 -13.30 -3.28 -3.44
C ALA A 146 -12.78 -3.73 -2.06
N LEU A 147 -13.36 -3.21 -0.99
CA LEU A 147 -12.95 -3.52 0.40
C LEU A 147 -13.31 -4.94 0.88
N LYS A 148 -14.09 -5.70 0.10
CA LYS A 148 -14.38 -7.13 0.35
C LYS A 148 -13.40 -8.07 -0.35
N CYS A 149 -12.58 -7.55 -1.26
CA CYS A 149 -11.60 -8.35 -1.97
C CYS A 149 -10.53 -8.87 -1.01
N SER A 150 -10.00 -10.07 -1.30
CA SER A 150 -8.82 -10.55 -0.58
C SER A 150 -7.65 -9.57 -0.75
N PRO A 151 -6.80 -9.36 0.26
CA PRO A 151 -5.57 -8.56 0.12
C PRO A 151 -4.65 -9.05 -1.00
N THR A 152 -4.71 -10.34 -1.32
CA THR A 152 -3.94 -10.96 -2.41
C THR A 152 -4.63 -10.84 -3.77
N ASP A 153 -5.91 -10.45 -3.82
CA ASP A 153 -6.65 -10.25 -5.07
C ASP A 153 -6.65 -8.77 -5.48
N VAL A 154 -5.49 -8.34 -5.94
CA VAL A 154 -5.23 -6.97 -6.39
C VAL A 154 -6.15 -6.58 -7.55
N GLU A 155 -6.46 -7.55 -8.42
CA GLU A 155 -7.33 -7.33 -9.58
C GLU A 155 -8.77 -6.99 -9.15
N CYS A 156 -9.34 -7.78 -8.25
CA CYS A 156 -10.66 -7.52 -7.66
C CYS A 156 -10.70 -6.10 -7.06
N PHE A 157 -9.67 -5.71 -6.31
CA PHE A 157 -9.61 -4.42 -5.66
C PHE A 157 -9.57 -3.26 -6.68
N ILE A 158 -8.69 -3.32 -7.69
CA ILE A 158 -8.57 -2.28 -8.71
C ILE A 158 -9.88 -2.12 -9.49
N ILE A 159 -10.53 -3.23 -9.87
CA ILE A 159 -11.83 -3.19 -10.56
C ILE A 159 -12.90 -2.63 -9.64
N GLY A 160 -12.90 -3.00 -8.36
CA GLY A 160 -13.84 -2.48 -7.36
C GLY A 160 -13.71 -0.96 -7.10
N LEU A 161 -12.52 -0.38 -7.36
CA LEU A 161 -12.31 1.08 -7.32
C LEU A 161 -12.71 1.79 -8.61
N SER A 162 -12.93 1.08 -9.69
CA SER A 162 -13.26 1.67 -10.98
C SER A 162 -14.72 2.14 -11.05
N ALA A 163 -15.00 3.12 -11.91
CA ALA A 163 -16.35 3.61 -12.12
C ALA A 163 -17.27 2.50 -12.63
N ASN A 164 -18.43 2.34 -12.02
CA ASN A 164 -19.48 1.45 -12.47
C ASN A 164 -20.59 2.24 -13.16
N TRP A 165 -20.42 2.50 -14.43
CA TRP A 165 -21.36 3.30 -15.23
C TRP A 165 -22.77 2.68 -15.31
N LYS A 166 -22.88 1.35 -15.22
CA LYS A 166 -24.19 0.67 -15.22
C LYS A 166 -24.97 0.97 -13.94
N LYS A 167 -24.27 1.05 -12.80
CA LYS A 167 -24.85 1.42 -11.50
C LYS A 167 -24.85 2.92 -11.24
N ARG A 168 -24.28 3.74 -12.14
CA ARG A 168 -24.05 5.18 -11.93
C ARG A 168 -23.23 5.46 -10.66
N GLU A 169 -22.30 4.59 -10.35
CA GLU A 169 -21.39 4.73 -9.24
C GLU A 169 -20.09 5.35 -9.73
N PRO A 170 -19.62 6.45 -9.10
CA PRO A 170 -18.35 7.04 -9.46
C PRO A 170 -17.19 6.10 -9.08
N GLY A 171 -16.15 6.08 -9.89
CA GLY A 171 -14.91 5.43 -9.54
C GLY A 171 -13.98 6.36 -8.76
N TYR A 172 -12.82 5.82 -8.38
CA TYR A 172 -11.72 6.61 -7.86
C TYR A 172 -11.17 7.56 -8.93
N ALA A 173 -11.08 7.09 -10.17
CA ALA A 173 -10.72 7.90 -11.33
C ALA A 173 -11.83 7.84 -12.40
N SER A 174 -11.96 8.92 -13.16
CA SER A 174 -12.91 9.02 -14.29
C SER A 174 -12.40 8.38 -15.57
N ASP A 175 -11.11 8.11 -15.69
CA ASP A 175 -10.47 7.50 -16.84
C ASP A 175 -10.81 6.01 -16.92
N PRO A 176 -11.48 5.52 -17.99
CA PRO A 176 -11.79 4.10 -18.16
C PRO A 176 -10.54 3.21 -18.28
N GLU A 177 -9.40 3.77 -18.71
CA GLU A 177 -8.13 3.07 -18.81
C GLU A 177 -7.32 3.07 -17.50
N TRP A 178 -7.80 3.73 -16.46
CA TRP A 178 -7.13 3.78 -15.17
C TRP A 178 -6.74 2.40 -14.59
N PRO A 179 -7.61 1.37 -14.60
CA PRO A 179 -7.21 0.04 -14.14
C PRO A 179 -6.02 -0.54 -14.91
N ASN A 180 -5.98 -0.35 -16.22
CA ASN A 180 -4.89 -0.80 -17.06
C ASN A 180 -3.58 -0.05 -16.75
N LYS A 181 -3.67 1.24 -16.44
CA LYS A 181 -2.52 2.06 -16.01
C LYS A 181 -1.96 1.56 -14.69
N VAL A 182 -2.81 1.30 -13.69
CA VAL A 182 -2.39 0.75 -12.39
C VAL A 182 -1.72 -0.62 -12.56
N ARG A 183 -2.33 -1.54 -13.33
CA ARG A 183 -1.73 -2.87 -13.62
C ARG A 183 -0.36 -2.75 -14.26
N ARG A 184 -0.19 -1.81 -15.21
CA ARG A 184 1.09 -1.58 -15.87
C ARG A 184 2.16 -1.14 -14.86
N VAL A 185 1.83 -0.23 -13.96
CA VAL A 185 2.73 0.21 -12.87
C VAL A 185 3.12 -0.98 -12.00
N ILE A 186 2.13 -1.75 -11.51
CA ILE A 186 2.36 -2.92 -10.66
C ILE A 186 3.33 -3.90 -11.34
N LYS A 187 3.09 -4.21 -12.61
CA LYS A 187 3.95 -5.11 -13.39
C LYS A 187 5.35 -4.54 -13.62
N THR A 188 5.44 -3.25 -13.98
CA THR A 188 6.73 -2.59 -14.28
C THR A 188 7.66 -2.60 -13.08
N TYR A 189 7.13 -2.33 -11.89
CA TYR A 189 7.92 -2.27 -10.64
C TYR A 189 7.89 -3.58 -9.86
N LYS A 190 7.30 -4.66 -10.42
CA LYS A 190 7.22 -6.01 -9.82
C LYS A 190 6.64 -5.99 -8.40
N LEU A 191 5.62 -5.14 -8.19
CA LEU A 191 5.05 -4.90 -6.86
C LEU A 191 4.38 -6.16 -6.26
N GLU A 192 4.03 -7.16 -7.07
CA GLU A 192 3.50 -8.44 -6.61
C GLU A 192 4.47 -9.17 -5.67
N SER A 193 5.78 -8.89 -5.76
CA SER A 193 6.77 -9.45 -4.84
C SER A 193 6.63 -8.94 -3.40
N LEU A 194 5.88 -7.84 -3.18
CA LEU A 194 5.55 -7.31 -1.87
C LEU A 194 4.37 -8.02 -1.21
N THR A 195 3.54 -8.73 -1.98
CA THR A 195 2.36 -9.43 -1.46
C THR A 195 2.79 -10.47 -0.44
N LEU A 196 2.21 -10.42 0.74
CA LEU A 196 2.43 -11.42 1.77
C LEU A 196 2.05 -12.80 1.21
N LYS A 197 3.01 -13.67 1.02
CA LYS A 197 2.72 -15.08 0.80
C LYS A 197 2.03 -15.58 2.06
N GLN A 198 0.73 -15.88 2.00
CA GLN A 198 0.08 -16.61 3.07
C GLN A 198 0.94 -17.86 3.32
N ALA A 199 1.46 -18.00 4.55
CA ALA A 199 2.06 -19.25 4.96
C ALA A 199 1.03 -20.33 4.62
N ALA A 200 1.43 -21.28 3.78
CA ALA A 200 0.57 -22.38 3.42
C ALA A 200 0.11 -23.00 4.75
N SER A 201 -1.16 -22.86 5.06
CA SER A 201 -1.76 -23.53 6.21
C SER A 201 -1.59 -25.02 5.92
N GLU A 202 -0.61 -25.63 6.57
CA GLU A 202 -0.48 -27.06 6.58
C GLU A 202 -1.81 -27.65 7.04
N LYS A 203 -2.41 -28.41 6.11
CA LYS A 203 -3.61 -29.22 6.37
C LYS A 203 -3.21 -30.45 7.18
#